data_5ef60d51c7b436f0bc6e4a320b3afac1
#
_entry.id   5ef60d51c7b436f0bc6e4a320b3afac1
#
_cell.length_a   1.000
_cell.length_b   1.000
_cell.length_c   1.000
_cell.angle_alpha   90.00
_cell.angle_beta   90.00
_cell.angle_gamma   90.00
#
_symmetry.space_group_name_H-M   'P 1'
#
loop_
_entity.id
_entity.type
_entity.pdbx_description
1 polymer ?
#
loop_
_entity_poly.entity_id
_entity_poly.type
_entity_poly.pdbx_seq_one_letter_code
_entity_poly.pdbx_strand_id
1 'polypeptide(L)'
;MTSEIVTPEPLTRRGVPIDPTLRVLALGTLVNRASGGAVFTTFALYFTRHVGLTPTQIGIALSVAAAVAAIVQVPGGHYGDIRGPREAMRAFTVLTGLAALGLVVARDFWALLVIISAVSALQMAANAVRNGYIARVASGGQGVRFKAYLRAVTNVAMTFGALVGGVALWIDEPWAYLAVFALDGATSVFTGLLFTRLPHLAPAPARADGEPRLAVVRDLPFVVTTLLSAVLFMHFVVLEIGIPLWISEHTEAPMSMVAVMLGLNTVAVALLQVRLSRGAEDVTTGAHAMLRGGIWIAASFVLLAFTDGIAREVAVPLLLVSAGVHVVGEMISSSGQWGVSMGLAPVERQGQYQGFGGLGFSLSRVAAPTLITVLCIEWGRPGWFVLGGLILGAMALMRPASAWALRTRERYGAATASG
;
A
#
# COMPACT_ATOMS: atom_id res chain seq x y z
N MET A 1 34.02 28.84 -18.87
CA MET A 1 32.98 28.98 -17.87
C MET A 1 32.53 27.53 -17.55
N THR A 2 33.08 26.95 -16.51
CA THR A 2 32.67 25.64 -16.00
C THR A 2 31.33 25.81 -15.33
N SER A 3 30.27 25.23 -15.90
CA SER A 3 28.96 25.12 -15.26
C SER A 3 29.14 24.29 -14.00
N GLU A 4 29.11 24.93 -12.83
CA GLU A 4 28.93 24.20 -11.57
C GLU A 4 27.65 23.34 -11.68
N ILE A 5 27.80 22.03 -11.66
CA ILE A 5 26.70 21.10 -11.51
C ILE A 5 26.18 21.34 -10.09
N VAL A 6 25.16 22.18 -9.96
CA VAL A 6 24.41 22.34 -8.71
C VAL A 6 23.75 21.00 -8.43
N THR A 7 24.40 20.19 -7.61
CA THR A 7 23.78 18.98 -7.09
C THR A 7 22.56 19.41 -6.27
N PRO A 8 21.34 18.99 -6.62
CA PRO A 8 20.17 19.39 -5.87
C PRO A 8 20.31 18.98 -4.41
N GLU A 9 20.00 19.90 -3.49
CA GLU A 9 20.06 19.63 -2.06
C GLU A 9 19.28 18.35 -1.72
N PRO A 10 19.83 17.49 -0.86
CA PRO A 10 19.15 16.24 -0.52
C PRO A 10 17.84 16.51 0.20
N LEU A 11 16.71 16.07 -0.38
CA LEU A 11 15.37 16.21 0.22
C LEU A 11 15.22 15.44 1.53
N THR A 12 16.10 14.44 1.77
CA THR A 12 16.09 13.62 2.99
C THR A 12 17.50 13.45 3.54
N ARG A 13 17.65 13.52 4.87
CA ARG A 13 18.88 13.17 5.57
C ARG A 13 18.70 11.86 6.30
N ARG A 14 19.48 10.83 5.97
CA ARG A 14 19.34 9.46 6.50
C ARG A 14 17.93 8.88 6.35
N GLY A 15 17.18 9.32 5.32
CA GLY A 15 15.80 8.94 5.06
C GLY A 15 14.74 9.76 5.79
N VAL A 16 15.13 10.64 6.71
CA VAL A 16 14.21 11.59 7.36
C VAL A 16 14.04 12.82 6.46
N PRO A 17 12.82 13.27 6.19
CA PRO A 17 12.59 14.44 5.33
C PRO A 17 13.11 15.72 5.97
N ILE A 18 13.95 16.45 5.25
CA ILE A 18 14.38 17.80 5.61
C ILE A 18 13.65 18.86 4.79
N ASP A 19 13.20 18.52 3.60
CA ASP A 19 12.40 19.37 2.75
C ASP A 19 11.02 19.66 3.38
N PRO A 20 10.56 20.93 3.41
CA PRO A 20 9.27 21.30 4.00
C PRO A 20 8.07 20.58 3.35
N THR A 21 8.12 20.36 2.03
CA THR A 21 7.06 19.67 1.28
C THR A 21 6.92 18.24 1.74
N LEU A 22 8.04 17.53 1.88
CA LEU A 22 8.04 16.15 2.35
C LEU A 22 7.60 16.04 3.83
N ARG A 23 7.93 17.06 4.65
CA ARG A 23 7.43 17.12 6.05
C ARG A 23 5.93 17.28 6.12
N VAL A 24 5.33 18.13 5.29
CA VAL A 24 3.87 18.29 5.20
C VAL A 24 3.20 16.97 4.81
N LEU A 25 3.74 16.26 3.81
CA LEU A 25 3.23 14.95 3.40
C LEU A 25 3.37 13.88 4.50
N ALA A 26 4.49 13.90 5.24
CA ALA A 26 4.74 12.98 6.34
C ALA A 26 3.78 13.24 7.52
N LEU A 27 3.59 14.51 7.90
CA LEU A 27 2.64 14.90 8.95
C LEU A 27 1.20 14.52 8.58
N GLY A 28 0.78 14.83 7.35
CA GLY A 28 -0.54 14.44 6.86
C GLY A 28 -0.73 12.90 6.87
N THR A 29 0.33 12.15 6.51
CA THR A 29 0.29 10.69 6.60
C THR A 29 0.18 10.22 8.05
N LEU A 30 0.96 10.77 8.97
CA LEU A 30 0.93 10.42 10.40
C LEU A 30 -0.47 10.61 10.98
N VAL A 31 -1.03 11.81 10.81
CA VAL A 31 -2.34 12.19 11.38
C VAL A 31 -3.44 11.31 10.80
N ASN A 32 -3.52 11.18 9.47
CA ASN A 32 -4.57 10.41 8.80
C ASN A 32 -4.46 8.90 9.07
N ARG A 33 -3.25 8.35 9.20
CA ARG A 33 -3.07 6.92 9.47
C ARG A 33 -3.28 6.56 10.95
N ALA A 34 -3.04 7.48 11.86
CA ALA A 34 -3.36 7.29 13.27
C ALA A 34 -4.87 7.16 13.49
N SER A 35 -5.67 8.07 12.92
CA SER A 35 -7.13 7.97 13.01
C SER A 35 -7.67 6.72 12.27
N GLY A 36 -7.15 6.43 11.08
CA GLY A 36 -7.52 5.24 10.33
C GLY A 36 -7.25 3.93 11.07
N GLY A 37 -6.16 3.85 11.87
CA GLY A 37 -5.87 2.71 12.74
C GLY A 37 -6.93 2.50 13.82
N ALA A 38 -7.44 3.58 14.42
CA ALA A 38 -8.52 3.52 15.38
C ALA A 38 -9.85 3.06 14.75
N VAL A 39 -10.18 3.59 13.56
CA VAL A 39 -11.36 3.13 12.81
C VAL A 39 -11.25 1.66 12.45
N PHE A 40 -10.08 1.20 11.98
CA PHE A 40 -9.86 -0.18 11.59
C PHE A 40 -10.20 -1.17 12.71
N THR A 41 -9.86 -0.86 13.95
CA THR A 41 -10.14 -1.72 15.11
C THR A 41 -11.59 -1.67 15.58
N THR A 42 -12.29 -0.54 15.40
CA THR A 42 -13.61 -0.29 15.99
C THR A 42 -14.76 -0.51 15.02
N PHE A 43 -14.52 -0.38 13.71
CA PHE A 43 -15.56 -0.32 12.67
C PHE A 43 -16.52 -1.50 12.69
N ALA A 44 -16.00 -2.72 12.58
CA ALA A 44 -16.86 -3.91 12.49
C ALA A 44 -17.68 -4.11 13.78
N LEU A 45 -17.07 -3.88 14.93
CA LEU A 45 -17.73 -4.07 16.23
C LEU A 45 -18.83 -3.05 16.48
N TYR A 46 -18.63 -1.79 16.10
CA TYR A 46 -19.68 -0.78 16.17
C TYR A 46 -20.90 -1.17 15.36
N PHE A 47 -20.70 -1.51 14.08
CA PHE A 47 -21.82 -1.82 13.18
C PHE A 47 -22.53 -3.13 13.53
N THR A 48 -21.81 -4.10 14.13
CA THR A 48 -22.45 -5.34 14.61
C THR A 48 -23.17 -5.13 15.95
N ARG A 49 -22.53 -4.50 16.95
CA ARG A 49 -23.06 -4.44 18.32
C ARG A 49 -24.08 -3.33 18.50
N HIS A 50 -23.84 -2.14 17.93
CA HIS A 50 -24.64 -0.94 18.21
C HIS A 50 -25.62 -0.60 17.07
N VAL A 51 -25.30 -0.96 15.83
CA VAL A 51 -26.23 -0.75 14.69
C VAL A 51 -27.02 -2.01 14.38
N GLY A 52 -26.53 -3.20 14.79
CA GLY A 52 -27.22 -4.49 14.62
C GLY A 52 -27.08 -5.08 13.22
N LEU A 53 -26.08 -4.67 12.44
CA LEU A 53 -25.79 -5.27 11.13
C LEU A 53 -25.14 -6.64 11.30
N THR A 54 -25.51 -7.57 10.42
CA THR A 54 -24.86 -8.89 10.42
C THR A 54 -23.42 -8.80 9.90
N PRO A 55 -22.51 -9.69 10.32
CA PRO A 55 -21.15 -9.75 9.77
C PRO A 55 -21.14 -9.89 8.24
N THR A 56 -22.11 -10.60 7.67
CA THR A 56 -22.27 -10.76 6.21
C THR A 56 -22.59 -9.43 5.54
N GLN A 57 -23.49 -8.62 6.10
CA GLN A 57 -23.80 -7.29 5.57
C GLN A 57 -22.55 -6.38 5.58
N ILE A 58 -21.80 -6.38 6.69
CA ILE A 58 -20.54 -5.61 6.77
C ILE A 58 -19.54 -6.11 5.72
N GLY A 59 -19.38 -7.42 5.58
CA GLY A 59 -18.51 -8.02 4.58
C GLY A 59 -18.90 -7.61 3.15
N ILE A 60 -20.19 -7.62 2.81
CA ILE A 60 -20.70 -7.18 1.50
C ILE A 60 -20.40 -5.69 1.30
N ALA A 61 -20.67 -4.84 2.30
CA ALA A 61 -20.41 -3.40 2.21
C ALA A 61 -18.93 -3.10 1.94
N LEU A 62 -18.02 -3.75 2.66
CA LEU A 62 -16.58 -3.62 2.47
C LEU A 62 -16.11 -4.15 1.11
N SER A 63 -16.69 -5.24 0.62
CA SER A 63 -16.35 -5.83 -0.69
C SER A 63 -16.76 -4.91 -1.83
N VAL A 64 -17.99 -4.36 -1.78
CA VAL A 64 -18.47 -3.38 -2.76
C VAL A 64 -17.62 -2.12 -2.70
N ALA A 65 -17.32 -1.60 -1.51
CA ALA A 65 -16.46 -0.44 -1.32
C ALA A 65 -15.06 -0.65 -1.94
N ALA A 66 -14.47 -1.83 -1.75
CA ALA A 66 -13.18 -2.18 -2.36
C ALA A 66 -13.25 -2.25 -3.89
N ALA A 67 -14.33 -2.80 -4.46
CA ALA A 67 -14.54 -2.85 -5.91
C ALA A 67 -14.71 -1.43 -6.51
N VAL A 68 -15.52 -0.58 -5.87
CA VAL A 68 -15.70 0.83 -6.29
C VAL A 68 -14.36 1.58 -6.20
N ALA A 69 -13.61 1.40 -5.12
CA ALA A 69 -12.30 2.01 -4.93
C ALA A 69 -11.30 1.58 -6.02
N ALA A 70 -11.27 0.29 -6.39
CA ALA A 70 -10.44 -0.22 -7.47
C ALA A 70 -10.78 0.42 -8.83
N ILE A 71 -12.07 0.63 -9.12
CA ILE A 71 -12.51 1.28 -10.36
C ILE A 71 -12.11 2.75 -10.38
N VAL A 72 -12.25 3.46 -9.26
CA VAL A 72 -12.06 4.93 -9.19
C VAL A 72 -10.57 5.34 -9.12
N GLN A 73 -9.66 4.49 -8.66
CA GLN A 73 -8.27 4.90 -8.43
C GLN A 73 -7.52 5.35 -9.69
N VAL A 74 -7.77 4.75 -10.87
CA VAL A 74 -7.13 5.15 -12.14
C VAL A 74 -7.73 6.47 -12.67
N PRO A 75 -9.06 6.61 -12.82
CA PRO A 75 -9.67 7.89 -13.17
C PRO A 75 -9.34 9.01 -12.17
N GLY A 76 -9.29 8.70 -10.87
CA GLY A 76 -8.92 9.65 -9.82
C GLY A 76 -7.47 10.15 -9.97
N GLY A 77 -6.54 9.25 -10.23
CA GLY A 77 -5.14 9.60 -10.54
C GLY A 77 -5.04 10.48 -11.79
N HIS A 78 -5.76 10.09 -12.86
CA HIS A 78 -5.83 10.88 -14.09
C HIS A 78 -6.43 12.29 -13.87
N TYR A 79 -7.49 12.39 -13.06
CA TYR A 79 -8.08 13.68 -12.70
C TYR A 79 -7.04 14.57 -12.00
N GLY A 80 -6.22 13.98 -11.11
CA GLY A 80 -5.12 14.70 -10.46
C GLY A 80 -4.07 15.22 -11.44
N ASP A 81 -3.73 14.43 -12.46
CA ASP A 81 -2.77 14.86 -13.49
C ASP A 81 -3.28 16.07 -14.28
N ILE A 82 -4.56 16.09 -14.67
CA ILE A 82 -5.15 17.16 -15.54
C ILE A 82 -5.61 18.41 -14.78
N ARG A 83 -5.93 18.31 -13.50
CA ARG A 83 -6.45 19.45 -12.69
C ARG A 83 -5.41 20.03 -11.74
N GLY A 84 -4.24 19.43 -11.67
CA GLY A 84 -3.20 19.76 -10.72
C GLY A 84 -3.21 18.81 -9.51
N PRO A 85 -2.10 18.12 -9.25
CA PRO A 85 -2.09 17.04 -8.25
C PRO A 85 -2.26 17.54 -6.81
N ARG A 86 -1.82 18.76 -6.46
CA ARG A 86 -2.05 19.37 -5.15
C ARG A 86 -3.55 19.60 -4.90
N GLU A 87 -4.23 20.24 -5.85
CA GLU A 87 -5.63 20.61 -5.78
C GLU A 87 -6.53 19.38 -5.70
N ALA A 88 -6.27 18.39 -6.54
CA ALA A 88 -7.02 17.14 -6.56
C ALA A 88 -6.80 16.32 -5.27
N MET A 89 -5.55 16.22 -4.80
CA MET A 89 -5.24 15.54 -3.53
C MET A 89 -5.96 16.19 -2.36
N ARG A 90 -5.92 17.54 -2.27
CA ARG A 90 -6.64 18.30 -1.26
C ARG A 90 -8.14 18.01 -1.31
N ALA A 91 -8.75 18.16 -2.48
CA ALA A 91 -10.19 17.97 -2.66
C ALA A 91 -10.62 16.54 -2.29
N PHE A 92 -9.95 15.53 -2.80
CA PHE A 92 -10.26 14.13 -2.48
C PHE A 92 -10.07 13.82 -0.98
N THR A 93 -9.02 14.36 -0.34
CA THR A 93 -8.80 14.10 1.10
C THR A 93 -9.83 14.80 1.97
N VAL A 94 -10.22 16.04 1.64
CA VAL A 94 -11.31 16.75 2.35
C VAL A 94 -12.63 16.02 2.15
N LEU A 95 -12.98 15.64 0.92
CA LEU A 95 -14.20 14.89 0.63
C LEU A 95 -14.21 13.52 1.33
N THR A 96 -13.07 12.84 1.41
CA THR A 96 -12.94 11.59 2.21
C THR A 96 -13.32 11.85 3.67
N GLY A 97 -12.81 12.93 4.27
CA GLY A 97 -13.13 13.28 5.65
C GLY A 97 -14.60 13.61 5.86
N LEU A 98 -15.19 14.39 4.95
CA LEU A 98 -16.62 14.71 4.99
C LEU A 98 -17.50 13.46 4.83
N ALA A 99 -17.12 12.55 3.92
CA ALA A 99 -17.82 11.27 3.77
C ALA A 99 -17.66 10.39 5.01
N ALA A 100 -16.46 10.35 5.63
CA ALA A 100 -16.20 9.59 6.84
C ALA A 100 -17.03 10.10 8.04
N LEU A 101 -17.30 11.41 8.15
CA LEU A 101 -18.23 11.95 9.13
C LEU A 101 -19.65 11.37 8.96
N GLY A 102 -20.02 10.93 7.74
CA GLY A 102 -21.28 10.25 7.50
C GLY A 102 -21.43 8.93 8.27
N LEU A 103 -20.31 8.26 8.65
CA LEU A 103 -20.36 7.04 9.48
C LEU A 103 -20.99 7.29 10.86
N VAL A 104 -20.91 8.53 11.35
CA VAL A 104 -21.51 8.93 12.62
C VAL A 104 -23.05 8.83 12.58
N VAL A 105 -23.65 9.01 11.42
CA VAL A 105 -25.12 8.99 11.22
C VAL A 105 -25.63 7.72 10.53
N ALA A 106 -24.74 6.83 10.09
CA ALA A 106 -25.12 5.58 9.44
C ALA A 106 -25.79 4.63 10.46
N ARG A 107 -27.07 4.26 10.19
CA ARG A 107 -27.88 3.41 11.08
C ARG A 107 -28.43 2.16 10.41
N ASP A 108 -28.19 1.99 9.13
CA ASP A 108 -28.66 0.84 8.34
C ASP A 108 -27.62 0.44 7.30
N PHE A 109 -27.86 -0.73 6.67
CA PHE A 109 -26.96 -1.32 5.69
C PHE A 109 -26.74 -0.41 4.45
N TRP A 110 -27.79 0.23 3.95
CA TRP A 110 -27.68 1.01 2.72
C TRP A 110 -26.91 2.31 2.94
N ALA A 111 -27.16 2.98 4.08
CA ALA A 111 -26.36 4.13 4.49
C ALA A 111 -24.89 3.76 4.64
N LEU A 112 -24.60 2.65 5.34
CA LEU A 112 -23.22 2.16 5.47
C LEU A 112 -22.60 1.87 4.11
N LEU A 113 -23.30 1.14 3.23
CA LEU A 113 -22.80 0.75 1.91
C LEU A 113 -22.41 1.97 1.07
N VAL A 114 -23.26 2.98 1.01
CA VAL A 114 -23.01 4.21 0.24
C VAL A 114 -21.85 5.00 0.83
N ILE A 115 -21.85 5.19 2.14
CA ILE A 115 -20.83 6.00 2.82
C ILE A 115 -19.46 5.33 2.74
N ILE A 116 -19.35 4.04 3.05
CA ILE A 116 -18.05 3.37 3.03
C ILE A 116 -17.51 3.21 1.59
N SER A 117 -18.40 3.07 0.60
CA SER A 117 -18.02 3.07 -0.81
C SER A 117 -17.47 4.43 -1.23
N ALA A 118 -18.11 5.53 -0.83
CA ALA A 118 -17.64 6.88 -1.10
C ALA A 118 -16.29 7.16 -0.43
N VAL A 119 -16.15 6.81 0.86
CA VAL A 119 -14.88 6.95 1.62
C VAL A 119 -13.75 6.19 0.93
N SER A 120 -13.98 4.93 0.58
CA SER A 120 -12.97 4.07 -0.05
C SER A 120 -12.56 4.57 -1.44
N ALA A 121 -13.52 4.99 -2.25
CA ALA A 121 -13.28 5.54 -3.59
C ALA A 121 -12.45 6.83 -3.54
N LEU A 122 -12.86 7.79 -2.70
CA LEU A 122 -12.17 9.07 -2.54
C LEU A 122 -10.78 8.89 -1.94
N GLN A 123 -10.62 7.99 -0.98
CA GLN A 123 -9.32 7.68 -0.37
C GLN A 123 -8.36 7.05 -1.40
N MET A 124 -8.85 6.12 -2.26
CA MET A 124 -8.02 5.53 -3.32
C MET A 124 -7.63 6.55 -4.39
N ALA A 125 -8.57 7.43 -4.80
CA ALA A 125 -8.24 8.55 -5.67
C ALA A 125 -7.18 9.47 -5.05
N ALA A 126 -7.36 9.87 -3.78
CA ALA A 126 -6.38 10.68 -3.04
C ALA A 126 -5.00 10.00 -2.96
N ASN A 127 -4.96 8.68 -2.72
CA ASN A 127 -3.72 7.91 -2.65
C ASN A 127 -3.01 7.85 -4.02
N ALA A 128 -3.74 7.65 -5.13
CA ALA A 128 -3.18 7.66 -6.48
C ALA A 128 -2.55 9.02 -6.81
N VAL A 129 -3.28 10.11 -6.55
CA VAL A 129 -2.77 11.49 -6.76
C VAL A 129 -1.58 11.79 -5.86
N ARG A 130 -1.63 11.39 -4.57
CA ARG A 130 -0.52 11.59 -3.63
C ARG A 130 0.74 10.85 -4.08
N ASN A 131 0.60 9.61 -4.52
CA ASN A 131 1.73 8.85 -5.04
C ASN A 131 2.32 9.50 -6.30
N GLY A 132 1.47 10.02 -7.19
CA GLY A 132 1.88 10.80 -8.35
C GLY A 132 2.57 12.12 -7.96
N TYR A 133 2.04 12.85 -6.97
CA TYR A 133 2.67 14.06 -6.44
C TYR A 133 4.07 13.78 -5.89
N ILE A 134 4.21 12.74 -5.06
CA ILE A 134 5.51 12.33 -4.49
C ILE A 134 6.51 12.00 -5.60
N ALA A 135 6.09 11.26 -6.63
CA ALA A 135 6.95 10.89 -7.74
C ALA A 135 7.44 12.09 -8.55
N ARG A 136 6.66 13.18 -8.62
CA ARG A 136 7.03 14.42 -9.31
C ARG A 136 7.92 15.33 -8.47
N VAL A 137 7.74 15.38 -7.15
CA VAL A 137 8.52 16.24 -6.23
C VAL A 137 9.84 15.58 -5.84
N ALA A 138 9.83 14.28 -5.59
CA ALA A 138 10.98 13.50 -5.14
C ALA A 138 11.42 12.53 -6.25
N SER A 139 12.15 13.01 -7.22
CA SER A 139 12.63 12.20 -8.35
C SER A 139 13.74 11.22 -7.94
N GLY A 140 13.88 10.15 -8.69
CA GLY A 140 14.92 9.13 -8.51
C GLY A 140 14.87 8.46 -7.12
N GLY A 141 16.02 8.14 -6.58
CA GLY A 141 16.16 7.43 -5.30
C GLY A 141 15.59 8.14 -4.09
N GLN A 142 15.40 9.46 -4.14
CA GLN A 142 14.79 10.21 -3.05
C GLN A 142 13.32 9.87 -2.88
N GLY A 143 12.58 9.65 -3.96
CA GLY A 143 11.18 9.22 -3.93
C GLY A 143 11.02 7.85 -3.27
N VAL A 144 11.87 6.90 -3.61
CA VAL A 144 11.86 5.56 -2.99
C VAL A 144 12.15 5.63 -1.49
N ARG A 145 13.18 6.39 -1.09
CA ARG A 145 13.53 6.59 0.33
C ARG A 145 12.42 7.28 1.10
N PHE A 146 11.76 8.26 0.50
CA PHE A 146 10.64 8.95 1.12
C PHE A 146 9.43 8.03 1.26
N LYS A 147 9.11 7.20 0.27
CA LYS A 147 8.05 6.17 0.40
C LYS A 147 8.38 5.15 1.49
N ALA A 148 9.65 4.76 1.63
CA ALA A 148 10.10 3.90 2.71
C ALA A 148 9.87 4.56 4.09
N TYR A 149 10.17 5.85 4.23
CA TYR A 149 9.88 6.63 5.43
C TYR A 149 8.37 6.71 5.71
N LEU A 150 7.56 7.04 4.69
CA LEU A 150 6.10 7.08 4.84
C LEU A 150 5.50 5.74 5.26
N ARG A 151 6.09 4.62 4.81
CA ARG A 151 5.66 3.29 5.24
C ARG A 151 5.96 3.06 6.73
N ALA A 152 7.16 3.43 7.20
CA ALA A 152 7.50 3.35 8.61
C ALA A 152 6.56 4.23 9.45
N VAL A 153 6.31 5.47 9.03
CA VAL A 153 5.34 6.38 9.66
C VAL A 153 3.94 5.77 9.69
N THR A 154 3.50 5.16 8.59
CA THR A 154 2.18 4.51 8.50
C THR A 154 2.04 3.40 9.52
N ASN A 155 3.04 2.50 9.65
CA ASN A 155 2.99 1.39 10.60
C ASN A 155 2.94 1.89 12.05
N VAL A 156 3.78 2.85 12.41
CA VAL A 156 3.76 3.46 13.75
C VAL A 156 2.43 4.15 14.03
N ALA A 157 1.94 4.94 13.07
CA ALA A 157 0.67 5.67 13.19
C ALA A 157 -0.53 4.72 13.34
N MET A 158 -0.61 3.68 12.52
CA MET A 158 -1.68 2.69 12.61
C MET A 158 -1.65 1.91 13.92
N THR A 159 -0.46 1.54 14.42
CA THR A 159 -0.33 0.88 15.72
C THR A 159 -0.81 1.79 16.84
N PHE A 160 -0.39 3.05 16.84
CA PHE A 160 -0.90 4.04 17.83
C PHE A 160 -2.41 4.22 17.71
N GLY A 161 -2.93 4.32 16.49
CA GLY A 161 -4.37 4.41 16.23
C GLY A 161 -5.13 3.18 16.74
N ALA A 162 -4.59 1.98 16.52
CA ALA A 162 -5.18 0.75 17.04
C ALA A 162 -5.27 0.74 18.59
N LEU A 163 -4.27 1.30 19.27
CA LEU A 163 -4.33 1.48 20.74
C LEU A 163 -5.45 2.45 21.15
N VAL A 164 -5.60 3.56 20.43
CA VAL A 164 -6.71 4.52 20.66
C VAL A 164 -8.06 3.83 20.41
N GLY A 165 -8.18 3.06 19.31
CA GLY A 165 -9.37 2.26 19.06
C GLY A 165 -9.62 1.22 20.16
N GLY A 166 -8.56 0.61 20.71
CA GLY A 166 -8.64 -0.30 21.86
C GLY A 166 -9.24 0.35 23.11
N VAL A 167 -8.95 1.63 23.35
CA VAL A 167 -9.61 2.38 24.44
C VAL A 167 -11.12 2.53 24.17
N ALA A 168 -11.52 2.83 22.94
CA ALA A 168 -12.94 2.91 22.60
C ALA A 168 -13.64 1.54 22.76
N LEU A 169 -12.97 0.45 22.43
CA LEU A 169 -13.46 -0.92 22.68
C LEU A 169 -13.56 -1.25 24.15
N TRP A 170 -12.65 -0.75 24.97
CA TRP A 170 -12.69 -0.95 26.43
C TRP A 170 -13.85 -0.19 27.09
N ILE A 171 -14.17 1.02 26.59
CA ILE A 171 -15.33 1.79 27.04
C ILE A 171 -16.64 1.10 26.60
N ASP A 172 -16.66 0.55 25.38
CA ASP A 172 -17.76 -0.18 24.71
C ASP A 172 -19.12 0.55 24.71
N GLU A 173 -19.09 1.87 24.66
CA GLU A 173 -20.27 2.73 24.59
C GLU A 173 -20.40 3.36 23.18
N PRO A 174 -21.61 3.54 22.62
CA PRO A 174 -21.80 4.07 21.27
C PRO A 174 -21.04 5.39 21.00
N TRP A 175 -21.01 6.30 21.99
CA TRP A 175 -20.34 7.59 21.84
C TRP A 175 -18.83 7.46 21.63
N ALA A 176 -18.17 6.45 22.23
CA ALA A 176 -16.73 6.24 22.08
C ALA A 176 -16.37 5.84 20.64
N TYR A 177 -17.18 4.97 20.03
CA TYR A 177 -17.03 4.60 18.60
C TYR A 177 -17.31 5.78 17.68
N LEU A 178 -18.39 6.53 17.95
CA LEU A 178 -18.73 7.72 17.16
C LEU A 178 -17.65 8.80 17.25
N ALA A 179 -17.01 8.96 18.43
CA ALA A 179 -15.89 9.87 18.59
C ALA A 179 -14.68 9.46 17.72
N VAL A 180 -14.40 8.16 17.58
CA VAL A 180 -13.34 7.65 16.68
C VAL A 180 -13.67 7.98 15.21
N PHE A 181 -14.91 7.78 14.78
CA PHE A 181 -15.31 8.10 13.39
C PHE A 181 -15.29 9.62 13.13
N ALA A 182 -15.76 10.41 14.09
CA ALA A 182 -15.70 11.87 14.00
C ALA A 182 -14.24 12.38 13.95
N LEU A 183 -13.36 11.78 14.75
CA LEU A 183 -11.93 12.10 14.75
C LEU A 183 -11.29 11.77 13.41
N ASP A 184 -11.60 10.62 12.80
CA ASP A 184 -11.08 10.23 11.50
C ASP A 184 -11.54 11.19 10.39
N GLY A 185 -12.82 11.53 10.38
CA GLY A 185 -13.34 12.53 9.46
C GLY A 185 -12.67 13.90 9.64
N ALA A 186 -12.57 14.39 10.89
CA ALA A 186 -11.94 15.67 11.20
C ALA A 186 -10.44 15.71 10.83
N THR A 187 -9.70 14.66 11.15
CA THR A 187 -8.26 14.56 10.82
C THR A 187 -8.03 14.43 9.31
N SER A 188 -8.92 13.79 8.58
CA SER A 188 -8.88 13.75 7.11
C SER A 188 -9.15 15.13 6.49
N VAL A 189 -10.14 15.88 6.99
CA VAL A 189 -10.37 17.26 6.58
C VAL A 189 -9.16 18.14 6.90
N PHE A 190 -8.63 18.05 8.11
CA PHE A 190 -7.42 18.78 8.52
C PHE A 190 -6.23 18.45 7.61
N THR A 191 -6.01 17.17 7.30
CA THR A 191 -4.94 16.73 6.39
C THR A 191 -5.13 17.32 4.99
N GLY A 192 -6.35 17.32 4.47
CA GLY A 192 -6.65 17.95 3.19
C GLY A 192 -6.38 19.46 3.20
N LEU A 193 -6.73 20.16 4.28
CA LEU A 193 -6.40 21.57 4.44
C LEU A 193 -4.87 21.80 4.60
N LEU A 194 -4.17 20.91 5.30
CA LEU A 194 -2.71 20.97 5.42
C LEU A 194 -2.03 20.91 4.06
N PHE A 195 -2.58 20.19 3.08
CA PHE A 195 -2.05 20.09 1.73
C PHE A 195 -2.12 21.39 0.93
N THR A 196 -2.81 22.44 1.39
CA THR A 196 -2.70 23.79 0.82
C THR A 196 -1.30 24.37 0.94
N ARG A 197 -0.50 23.90 1.91
CA ARG A 197 0.88 24.32 2.13
C ARG A 197 1.88 23.69 1.16
N LEU A 198 1.44 22.73 0.36
CA LEU A 198 2.30 22.09 -0.63
C LEU A 198 2.49 23.00 -1.85
N PRO A 199 3.65 22.94 -2.52
CA PRO A 199 3.87 23.64 -3.78
C PRO A 199 2.83 23.25 -4.85
N HIS A 200 2.43 24.24 -5.64
CA HIS A 200 1.63 24.01 -6.83
C HIS A 200 2.49 23.31 -7.90
N LEU A 201 1.99 22.22 -8.44
CA LEU A 201 2.60 21.57 -9.60
C LEU A 201 1.69 21.78 -10.81
N ALA A 202 2.28 22.15 -11.92
CA ALA A 202 1.53 22.37 -13.16
C ALA A 202 0.75 21.11 -13.57
N PRO A 203 -0.49 21.25 -14.02
CA PRO A 203 -1.23 20.16 -14.63
C PRO A 203 -0.48 19.55 -15.81
N ALA A 204 -0.82 18.33 -16.16
CA ALA A 204 -0.31 17.68 -17.36
C ALA A 204 -0.66 18.55 -18.60
N PRO A 205 0.21 18.62 -19.62
CA PRO A 205 -0.10 19.28 -20.88
C PRO A 205 -1.40 18.79 -21.50
N ALA A 206 -2.05 19.66 -22.26
CA ALA A 206 -3.23 19.27 -23.05
C ALA A 206 -2.85 18.08 -23.95
N ARG A 207 -3.80 17.15 -24.10
CA ARG A 207 -3.58 15.97 -24.93
C ARG A 207 -3.46 16.36 -26.39
N ALA A 208 -2.62 15.60 -27.11
CA ALA A 208 -2.63 15.65 -28.57
C ALA A 208 -3.93 15.00 -29.10
N ASP A 209 -4.37 15.47 -30.26
CA ASP A 209 -5.54 14.91 -30.96
C ASP A 209 -5.35 13.40 -31.20
N GLY A 210 -6.35 12.59 -30.83
CA GLY A 210 -6.30 11.12 -30.95
C GLY A 210 -5.63 10.38 -29.80
N GLU A 211 -5.09 11.05 -28.80
CA GLU A 211 -4.47 10.42 -27.66
C GLU A 211 -5.53 9.83 -26.68
N PRO A 212 -5.39 8.55 -26.24
CA PRO A 212 -6.38 7.91 -25.39
C PRO A 212 -6.45 8.56 -24.00
N ARG A 213 -7.66 8.60 -23.43
CA ARG A 213 -7.88 9.17 -22.06
C ARG A 213 -7.11 8.43 -20.99
N LEU A 214 -6.99 7.13 -21.09
CA LEU A 214 -6.25 6.27 -20.19
C LEU A 214 -5.09 5.61 -20.95
N ALA A 215 -4.02 6.37 -21.19
CA ALA A 215 -2.84 5.90 -21.93
C ALA A 215 -2.20 4.67 -21.26
N VAL A 216 -2.24 4.58 -19.93
CA VAL A 216 -1.66 3.49 -19.15
C VAL A 216 -2.20 2.12 -19.53
N VAL A 217 -3.48 2.01 -19.93
CA VAL A 217 -4.09 0.72 -20.33
C VAL A 217 -3.50 0.18 -21.64
N ARG A 218 -2.97 1.06 -22.49
CA ARG A 218 -2.29 0.69 -23.75
C ARG A 218 -0.79 0.47 -23.58
N ASP A 219 -0.24 0.85 -22.45
CA ASP A 219 1.16 0.62 -22.10
C ASP A 219 1.33 -0.83 -21.61
N LEU A 220 1.36 -1.77 -22.56
CA LEU A 220 1.46 -3.20 -22.25
C LEU A 220 2.66 -3.56 -21.36
N PRO A 221 3.87 -2.98 -21.54
CA PRO A 221 4.98 -3.25 -20.62
C PRO A 221 4.65 -2.85 -19.18
N PHE A 222 4.01 -1.71 -18.96
CA PHE A 222 3.60 -1.27 -17.62
C PHE A 222 2.47 -2.15 -17.04
N VAL A 223 1.53 -2.57 -17.88
CA VAL A 223 0.48 -3.53 -17.47
C VAL A 223 1.12 -4.84 -16.98
N VAL A 224 2.09 -5.39 -17.74
CA VAL A 224 2.78 -6.62 -17.35
C VAL A 224 3.53 -6.44 -16.02
N THR A 225 4.27 -5.36 -15.82
CA THR A 225 4.96 -5.11 -14.55
C THR A 225 3.98 -4.95 -13.38
N THR A 226 2.80 -4.39 -13.62
CA THR A 226 1.73 -4.30 -12.62
C THR A 226 1.15 -5.67 -12.25
N LEU A 227 0.91 -6.54 -13.24
CA LEU A 227 0.43 -7.91 -12.99
C LEU A 227 1.46 -8.76 -12.24
N LEU A 228 2.74 -8.65 -12.60
CA LEU A 228 3.82 -9.30 -11.85
C LEU A 228 3.90 -8.77 -10.40
N SER A 229 3.69 -7.47 -10.20
CA SER A 229 3.59 -6.89 -8.86
C SER A 229 2.36 -7.39 -8.09
N ALA A 230 1.25 -7.69 -8.77
CA ALA A 230 0.07 -8.28 -8.11
C ALA A 230 0.38 -9.66 -7.51
N VAL A 231 1.18 -10.48 -8.20
CA VAL A 231 1.65 -11.76 -7.64
C VAL A 231 2.52 -11.53 -6.41
N LEU A 232 3.44 -10.56 -6.44
CA LEU A 232 4.23 -10.20 -5.28
C LEU A 232 3.35 -9.82 -4.10
N PHE A 233 2.36 -8.95 -4.30
CA PHE A 233 1.51 -8.44 -3.22
C PHE A 233 0.69 -9.51 -2.47
N MET A 234 0.58 -10.74 -3.00
CA MET A 234 -0.06 -11.86 -2.30
C MET A 234 0.60 -12.15 -0.94
N HIS A 235 1.90 -11.86 -0.79
CA HIS A 235 2.58 -12.08 0.48
C HIS A 235 2.00 -11.25 1.66
N PHE A 236 1.35 -10.11 1.40
CA PHE A 236 0.66 -9.35 2.46
C PHE A 236 -0.56 -10.11 2.99
N VAL A 237 -1.30 -10.78 2.11
CA VAL A 237 -2.46 -11.58 2.49
C VAL A 237 -2.03 -12.86 3.23
N VAL A 238 -0.82 -13.38 2.93
CA VAL A 238 -0.22 -14.47 3.74
C VAL A 238 -0.09 -14.06 5.19
N LEU A 239 0.38 -12.83 5.48
CA LEU A 239 0.50 -12.34 6.87
C LEU A 239 -0.87 -12.18 7.55
N GLU A 240 -1.88 -11.76 6.81
CA GLU A 240 -3.21 -11.45 7.35
C GLU A 240 -4.10 -12.69 7.51
N ILE A 241 -4.00 -13.65 6.61
CA ILE A 241 -4.89 -14.82 6.53
C ILE A 241 -4.10 -16.13 6.59
N GLY A 242 -3.07 -16.28 5.77
CA GLY A 242 -2.34 -17.54 5.62
C GLY A 242 -1.65 -17.99 6.91
N ILE A 243 -0.92 -17.11 7.58
CA ILE A 243 -0.20 -17.42 8.83
C ILE A 243 -1.17 -17.77 9.98
N PRO A 244 -2.24 -16.99 10.25
CA PRO A 244 -3.22 -17.38 11.26
C PRO A 244 -3.83 -18.76 11.04
N LEU A 245 -4.28 -19.05 9.81
CA LEU A 245 -4.85 -20.36 9.47
C LEU A 245 -3.81 -21.48 9.56
N TRP A 246 -2.60 -21.25 9.06
CA TRP A 246 -1.52 -22.24 9.15
C TRP A 246 -1.16 -22.59 10.58
N ILE A 247 -1.04 -21.60 11.45
CA ILE A 247 -0.73 -21.82 12.88
C ILE A 247 -1.85 -22.60 13.54
N SER A 248 -3.13 -22.31 13.23
CA SER A 248 -4.25 -22.98 13.86
C SER A 248 -4.46 -24.44 13.42
N GLU A 249 -4.14 -24.75 12.15
CA GLU A 249 -4.51 -26.04 11.57
C GLU A 249 -3.31 -26.99 11.40
N HIS A 250 -2.08 -26.47 11.29
CA HIS A 250 -0.91 -27.26 10.92
C HIS A 250 0.22 -27.23 11.96
N THR A 251 0.11 -26.45 13.03
CA THR A 251 1.18 -26.35 14.02
C THR A 251 0.70 -26.51 15.45
N GLU A 252 1.60 -26.91 16.35
CA GLU A 252 1.36 -26.92 17.79
C GLU A 252 1.68 -25.54 18.45
N ALA A 253 2.03 -24.54 17.66
CA ALA A 253 2.34 -23.22 18.16
C ALA A 253 1.08 -22.50 18.71
N PRO A 254 1.20 -21.71 19.79
CA PRO A 254 0.05 -21.00 20.33
C PRO A 254 -0.41 -19.88 19.37
N MET A 255 -1.72 -19.63 19.31
CA MET A 255 -2.30 -18.58 18.47
C MET A 255 -1.73 -17.17 18.75
N SER A 256 -1.20 -16.92 19.93
CA SER A 256 -0.49 -15.67 20.26
C SER A 256 0.72 -15.41 19.36
N MET A 257 1.28 -16.44 18.71
CA MET A 257 2.35 -16.27 17.72
C MET A 257 1.96 -15.39 16.55
N VAL A 258 0.68 -15.37 16.15
CA VAL A 258 0.19 -14.45 15.12
C VAL A 258 0.48 -13.00 15.51
N ALA A 259 0.13 -12.62 16.75
CA ALA A 259 0.36 -11.26 17.25
C ALA A 259 1.88 -10.95 17.37
N VAL A 260 2.68 -11.92 17.79
CA VAL A 260 4.14 -11.77 17.88
C VAL A 260 4.76 -11.54 16.50
N MET A 261 4.36 -12.33 15.49
CA MET A 261 4.87 -12.21 14.11
C MET A 261 4.45 -10.88 13.46
N LEU A 262 3.20 -10.45 13.65
CA LEU A 262 2.73 -9.13 13.18
C LEU A 262 3.44 -7.98 13.91
N GLY A 263 3.65 -8.09 15.21
CA GLY A 263 4.42 -7.13 15.99
C GLY A 263 5.87 -7.03 15.52
N LEU A 264 6.54 -8.17 15.29
CA LEU A 264 7.87 -8.24 14.73
C LEU A 264 7.93 -7.54 13.35
N ASN A 265 6.97 -7.83 12.47
CA ASN A 265 6.87 -7.16 11.16
C ASN A 265 6.76 -5.64 11.33
N THR A 266 5.83 -5.16 12.17
CA THR A 266 5.61 -3.73 12.41
C THR A 266 6.87 -3.03 12.92
N VAL A 267 7.53 -3.61 13.94
CA VAL A 267 8.74 -3.03 14.53
C VAL A 267 9.90 -3.05 13.53
N ALA A 268 10.09 -4.17 12.82
CA ALA A 268 11.17 -4.27 11.82
C ALA A 268 10.97 -3.25 10.69
N VAL A 269 9.76 -3.10 10.17
CA VAL A 269 9.46 -2.10 9.13
C VAL A 269 9.69 -0.68 9.66
N ALA A 270 9.24 -0.37 10.87
CA ALA A 270 9.45 0.97 11.46
C ALA A 270 10.94 1.33 11.58
N LEU A 271 11.78 0.38 11.96
CA LEU A 271 13.20 0.61 12.22
C LEU A 271 14.09 0.45 10.98
N LEU A 272 13.80 -0.50 10.08
CA LEU A 272 14.72 -0.95 9.04
C LEU A 272 14.29 -0.58 7.62
N GLN A 273 13.02 -0.24 7.37
CA GLN A 273 12.49 0.02 6.01
C GLN A 273 13.34 1.04 5.24
N VAL A 274 13.66 2.18 5.86
CA VAL A 274 14.46 3.24 5.22
C VAL A 274 15.89 2.78 4.90
N ARG A 275 16.47 1.95 5.77
CA ARG A 275 17.83 1.43 5.56
C ARG A 275 17.87 0.41 4.42
N LEU A 276 16.87 -0.48 4.35
CA LEU A 276 16.78 -1.52 3.34
C LEU A 276 16.23 -1.02 1.99
N SER A 277 15.73 0.23 1.92
CA SER A 277 15.30 0.84 0.65
C SER A 277 16.45 1.31 -0.24
N ARG A 278 17.68 1.32 0.25
CA ARG A 278 18.84 1.74 -0.52
C ARG A 278 19.16 0.74 -1.64
N GLY A 279 19.57 1.25 -2.80
CA GLY A 279 19.89 0.43 -3.95
C GLY A 279 18.69 -0.11 -4.73
N ALA A 280 17.52 0.58 -4.64
CA ALA A 280 16.32 0.34 -5.43
C ALA A 280 15.81 1.66 -6.05
N GLU A 281 16.72 2.51 -6.51
CA GLU A 281 16.47 3.93 -6.77
C GLU A 281 15.99 4.21 -8.19
N ASP A 282 16.17 3.26 -9.10
CA ASP A 282 15.74 3.31 -10.50
C ASP A 282 15.03 2.03 -10.92
N VAL A 283 14.57 1.96 -12.18
CA VAL A 283 13.83 0.81 -12.71
C VAL A 283 14.67 -0.48 -12.69
N THR A 284 15.94 -0.37 -13.06
CA THR A 284 16.84 -1.54 -13.17
C THR A 284 17.21 -2.08 -11.80
N THR A 285 17.69 -1.21 -10.92
CA THR A 285 18.02 -1.56 -9.53
C THR A 285 16.79 -1.99 -8.75
N GLY A 286 15.64 -1.36 -9.02
CA GLY A 286 14.34 -1.75 -8.46
C GLY A 286 13.93 -3.16 -8.86
N ALA A 287 14.04 -3.53 -10.13
CA ALA A 287 13.73 -4.89 -10.60
C ALA A 287 14.67 -5.94 -9.97
N HIS A 288 15.94 -5.62 -9.76
CA HIS A 288 16.88 -6.49 -9.03
C HIS A 288 16.51 -6.60 -7.55
N ALA A 289 16.09 -5.51 -6.92
CA ALA A 289 15.61 -5.53 -5.54
C ALA A 289 14.34 -6.39 -5.39
N MET A 290 13.42 -6.32 -6.34
CA MET A 290 12.22 -7.17 -6.35
C MET A 290 12.59 -8.66 -6.43
N LEU A 291 13.55 -9.03 -7.29
CA LEU A 291 14.02 -10.43 -7.37
C LEU A 291 14.66 -10.87 -6.04
N ARG A 292 15.56 -10.06 -5.47
CA ARG A 292 16.18 -10.38 -4.16
C ARG A 292 15.14 -10.51 -3.06
N GLY A 293 14.17 -9.58 -3.00
CA GLY A 293 13.07 -9.65 -2.04
C GLY A 293 12.19 -10.89 -2.25
N GLY A 294 11.91 -11.26 -3.49
CA GLY A 294 11.19 -12.48 -3.85
C GLY A 294 11.90 -13.76 -3.37
N ILE A 295 13.22 -13.80 -3.44
CA ILE A 295 14.02 -14.92 -2.90
C ILE A 295 13.83 -15.04 -1.39
N TRP A 296 13.89 -13.91 -0.65
CA TRP A 296 13.68 -13.91 0.80
C TRP A 296 12.26 -14.32 1.18
N ILE A 297 11.25 -13.84 0.44
CA ILE A 297 9.84 -14.22 0.66
C ILE A 297 9.65 -15.71 0.38
N ALA A 298 10.15 -16.24 -0.74
CA ALA A 298 10.08 -17.66 -1.04
C ALA A 298 10.79 -18.51 0.02
N ALA A 299 11.97 -18.09 0.48
CA ALA A 299 12.68 -18.76 1.57
C ALA A 299 11.87 -18.78 2.88
N SER A 300 11.15 -17.69 3.21
CA SER A 300 10.27 -17.66 4.36
C SER A 300 9.13 -18.68 4.26
N PHE A 301 8.57 -18.88 3.07
CA PHE A 301 7.51 -19.86 2.83
C PHE A 301 8.04 -21.31 2.94
N VAL A 302 9.27 -21.55 2.52
CA VAL A 302 9.95 -22.83 2.75
C VAL A 302 10.07 -23.10 4.26
N LEU A 303 10.50 -22.10 5.05
CA LEU A 303 10.56 -22.22 6.51
C LEU A 303 9.18 -22.49 7.13
N LEU A 304 8.14 -21.77 6.68
CA LEU A 304 6.76 -22.03 7.12
C LEU A 304 6.31 -23.45 6.83
N ALA A 305 6.59 -23.98 5.63
CA ALA A 305 6.22 -25.34 5.26
C ALA A 305 6.81 -26.40 6.19
N PHE A 306 8.00 -26.14 6.75
CA PHE A 306 8.64 -27.06 7.69
C PHE A 306 8.14 -26.95 9.14
N THR A 307 7.20 -26.04 9.44
CA THR A 307 6.58 -25.96 10.76
C THR A 307 5.40 -26.93 10.94
N ASP A 308 4.98 -27.63 9.90
CA ASP A 308 3.85 -28.56 9.89
C ASP A 308 4.17 -29.82 10.68
N GLY A 309 3.34 -30.12 11.68
CA GLY A 309 3.39 -31.37 12.45
C GLY A 309 4.65 -31.56 13.30
N ILE A 310 5.41 -30.51 13.59
CA ILE A 310 6.58 -30.58 14.44
C ILE A 310 6.30 -30.06 15.85
N ALA A 311 7.07 -30.54 16.82
CA ALA A 311 6.93 -30.15 18.22
C ALA A 311 7.01 -28.63 18.41
N ARG A 312 6.19 -28.10 19.32
CA ARG A 312 6.07 -26.67 19.62
C ARG A 312 7.41 -25.97 19.85
N GLU A 313 8.33 -26.62 20.55
CA GLU A 313 9.65 -26.07 20.92
C GLU A 313 10.53 -25.78 19.69
N VAL A 314 10.27 -26.45 18.55
CA VAL A 314 10.93 -26.24 17.28
C VAL A 314 10.10 -25.36 16.36
N ALA A 315 8.76 -25.53 16.36
CA ALA A 315 7.85 -24.77 15.53
C ALA A 315 7.91 -23.27 15.84
N VAL A 316 7.90 -22.88 17.13
CA VAL A 316 7.90 -21.48 17.55
C VAL A 316 9.16 -20.71 17.09
N PRO A 317 10.39 -21.19 17.36
CA PRO A 317 11.58 -20.54 16.82
C PRO A 317 11.60 -20.47 15.28
N LEU A 318 11.14 -21.52 14.59
CA LEU A 318 11.13 -21.57 13.14
C LEU A 318 10.13 -20.57 12.55
N LEU A 319 8.96 -20.38 13.16
CA LEU A 319 7.99 -19.36 12.82
C LEU A 319 8.60 -17.94 12.97
N LEU A 320 9.33 -17.69 14.06
CA LEU A 320 10.00 -16.39 14.28
C LEU A 320 11.08 -16.12 13.25
N VAL A 321 11.90 -17.12 12.92
CA VAL A 321 12.91 -17.01 11.86
C VAL A 321 12.25 -16.74 10.53
N SER A 322 11.18 -17.50 10.20
CA SER A 322 10.40 -17.27 8.99
C SER A 322 9.85 -15.86 8.91
N ALA A 323 9.28 -15.31 10.00
CA ALA A 323 8.78 -13.93 10.06
C ALA A 323 9.91 -12.91 9.84
N GLY A 324 11.09 -13.12 10.42
CA GLY A 324 12.26 -12.28 10.23
C GLY A 324 12.76 -12.29 8.77
N VAL A 325 12.82 -13.46 8.16
CA VAL A 325 13.19 -13.65 6.74
C VAL A 325 12.15 -12.98 5.83
N HIS A 326 10.86 -13.17 6.14
CA HIS A 326 9.76 -12.59 5.39
C HIS A 326 9.80 -11.06 5.36
N VAL A 327 9.92 -10.43 6.52
CA VAL A 327 9.91 -8.97 6.63
C VAL A 327 11.11 -8.31 5.92
N VAL A 328 12.27 -8.98 5.89
CA VAL A 328 13.42 -8.51 5.10
C VAL A 328 13.08 -8.55 3.61
N GLY A 329 12.51 -9.65 3.12
CA GLY A 329 12.07 -9.79 1.74
C GLY A 329 11.01 -8.75 1.36
N GLU A 330 10.03 -8.53 2.22
CA GLU A 330 8.98 -7.53 2.09
C GLU A 330 9.55 -6.12 1.93
N MET A 331 10.48 -5.71 2.79
CA MET A 331 11.07 -4.37 2.75
C MET A 331 11.88 -4.12 1.48
N ILE A 332 12.67 -5.12 1.05
CA ILE A 332 13.50 -5.03 -0.16
C ILE A 332 12.62 -4.99 -1.40
N SER A 333 11.65 -5.90 -1.52
CA SER A 333 10.77 -5.99 -2.69
C SER A 333 9.85 -4.79 -2.82
N SER A 334 9.31 -4.26 -1.71
CA SER A 334 8.50 -3.05 -1.71
C SER A 334 9.27 -1.83 -2.21
N SER A 335 10.52 -1.69 -1.81
CA SER A 335 11.39 -0.60 -2.26
C SER A 335 11.67 -0.72 -3.76
N GLY A 336 11.92 -1.95 -4.24
CA GLY A 336 12.08 -2.24 -5.66
C GLY A 336 10.83 -1.91 -6.47
N GLN A 337 9.66 -2.29 -5.97
CA GLN A 337 8.38 -2.01 -6.61
C GLN A 337 8.13 -0.50 -6.76
N TRP A 338 8.48 0.30 -5.75
CA TRP A 338 8.39 1.76 -5.87
C TRP A 338 9.34 2.31 -6.93
N GLY A 339 10.59 1.83 -6.98
CA GLY A 339 11.57 2.22 -8.00
C GLY A 339 11.08 1.93 -9.41
N VAL A 340 10.58 0.71 -9.65
CA VAL A 340 10.00 0.31 -10.94
C VAL A 340 8.77 1.14 -11.27
N SER A 341 7.79 1.24 -10.37
CA SER A 341 6.52 1.92 -10.64
C SER A 341 6.70 3.42 -10.91
N MET A 342 7.51 4.11 -10.08
CA MET A 342 7.74 5.55 -10.24
C MET A 342 8.64 5.83 -11.45
N GLY A 343 9.63 4.98 -11.67
CA GLY A 343 10.60 5.15 -12.74
C GLY A 343 10.03 4.83 -14.14
N LEU A 344 9.04 3.96 -14.26
CA LEU A 344 8.38 3.66 -15.55
C LEU A 344 7.25 4.65 -15.89
N ALA A 345 6.68 5.35 -14.95
CA ALA A 345 5.58 6.26 -15.22
C ALA A 345 6.07 7.58 -15.85
N PRO A 346 5.41 8.10 -16.91
CA PRO A 346 5.69 9.43 -17.45
C PRO A 346 5.52 10.51 -16.39
N VAL A 347 6.39 11.51 -16.36
CA VAL A 347 6.40 12.58 -15.33
C VAL A 347 5.05 13.29 -15.25
N GLU A 348 4.45 13.59 -16.40
CA GLU A 348 3.18 14.32 -16.50
C GLU A 348 1.96 13.46 -16.14
N ARG A 349 2.10 12.12 -16.13
CA ARG A 349 0.98 11.17 -15.92
C ARG A 349 1.17 10.28 -14.71
N GLN A 350 1.96 10.70 -13.78
CA GLN A 350 2.29 9.93 -12.58
C GLN A 350 1.05 9.49 -11.80
N GLY A 351 0.03 10.35 -11.66
CA GLY A 351 -1.20 10.02 -10.95
C GLY A 351 -1.95 8.86 -11.59
N GLN A 352 -2.10 8.88 -12.93
CA GLN A 352 -2.75 7.81 -13.69
C GLN A 352 -2.00 6.48 -13.55
N TYR A 353 -0.67 6.50 -13.71
CA TYR A 353 0.17 5.32 -13.63
C TYR A 353 0.26 4.76 -12.19
N GLN A 354 0.35 5.61 -11.19
CA GLN A 354 0.33 5.17 -9.79
C GLN A 354 -1.03 4.60 -9.38
N GLY A 355 -2.13 5.17 -9.91
CA GLY A 355 -3.46 4.60 -9.76
C GLY A 355 -3.55 3.22 -10.39
N PHE A 356 -3.03 3.02 -11.61
CA PHE A 356 -3.02 1.72 -12.27
C PHE A 356 -2.13 0.70 -11.52
N GLY A 357 -0.95 1.11 -11.06
CA GLY A 357 -0.09 0.28 -10.22
C GLY A 357 -0.79 -0.20 -8.95
N GLY A 358 -1.67 0.64 -8.37
CA GLY A 358 -2.52 0.28 -7.24
C GLY A 358 -3.53 -0.84 -7.55
N LEU A 359 -3.95 -1.01 -8.82
CA LEU A 359 -4.80 -2.14 -9.23
C LEU A 359 -4.13 -3.48 -8.97
N GLY A 360 -2.80 -3.58 -9.10
CA GLY A 360 -2.07 -4.80 -8.77
C GLY A 360 -2.29 -5.23 -7.32
N PHE A 361 -2.26 -4.27 -6.37
CA PHE A 361 -2.57 -4.54 -4.98
C PHE A 361 -4.03 -4.94 -4.76
N SER A 362 -4.98 -4.25 -5.41
CA SER A 362 -6.41 -4.59 -5.34
C SER A 362 -6.69 -5.99 -5.90
N LEU A 363 -6.08 -6.35 -7.02
CA LEU A 363 -6.22 -7.68 -7.64
C LEU A 363 -5.67 -8.77 -6.73
N SER A 364 -4.51 -8.54 -6.11
CA SER A 364 -3.95 -9.45 -5.12
C SER A 364 -4.91 -9.70 -3.96
N ARG A 365 -5.52 -8.66 -3.40
CA ARG A 365 -6.48 -8.80 -2.29
C ARG A 365 -7.76 -9.58 -2.65
N VAL A 366 -8.12 -9.61 -3.91
CA VAL A 366 -9.25 -10.43 -4.40
C VAL A 366 -8.84 -11.89 -4.60
N ALA A 367 -7.68 -12.13 -5.23
CA ALA A 367 -7.28 -13.47 -5.62
C ALA A 367 -6.56 -14.25 -4.50
N ALA A 368 -5.75 -13.56 -3.69
CA ALA A 368 -4.87 -14.22 -2.74
C ALA A 368 -5.59 -14.99 -1.61
N PRO A 369 -6.70 -14.54 -1.01
CA PRO A 369 -7.36 -15.33 0.03
C PRO A 369 -7.68 -16.75 -0.43
N THR A 370 -8.33 -16.89 -1.58
CA THR A 370 -8.67 -18.19 -2.16
C THR A 370 -7.43 -19.02 -2.50
N LEU A 371 -6.46 -18.39 -3.19
CA LEU A 371 -5.24 -19.09 -3.58
C LEU A 371 -4.44 -19.58 -2.37
N ILE A 372 -4.31 -18.76 -1.33
CA ILE A 372 -3.59 -19.12 -0.10
C ILE A 372 -4.30 -20.24 0.64
N THR A 373 -5.64 -20.14 0.77
CA THR A 373 -6.41 -21.21 1.45
C THR A 373 -6.25 -22.54 0.72
N VAL A 374 -6.51 -22.57 -0.58
CA VAL A 374 -6.40 -23.80 -1.38
C VAL A 374 -4.96 -24.34 -1.39
N LEU A 375 -3.98 -23.51 -1.69
CA LEU A 375 -2.60 -23.95 -1.81
C LEU A 375 -2.00 -24.28 -0.42
N CYS A 376 -2.05 -23.30 0.51
CA CYS A 376 -1.23 -23.40 1.71
C CYS A 376 -1.95 -24.14 2.86
N ILE A 377 -3.28 -24.10 2.90
CA ILE A 377 -4.04 -24.75 3.99
C ILE A 377 -4.55 -26.12 3.55
N GLU A 378 -5.32 -26.19 2.45
CA GLU A 378 -5.90 -27.47 2.01
C GLU A 378 -4.84 -28.41 1.42
N TRP A 379 -3.92 -27.92 0.60
CA TRP A 379 -2.84 -28.74 0.04
C TRP A 379 -1.63 -28.85 0.97
N GLY A 380 -1.50 -27.98 1.95
CA GLY A 380 -0.47 -28.05 2.99
C GLY A 380 0.93 -27.66 2.50
N ARG A 381 1.96 -28.40 2.97
CA ARG A 381 3.38 -28.12 2.65
C ARG A 381 3.69 -27.89 1.18
N PRO A 382 3.21 -28.70 0.21
CA PRO A 382 3.49 -28.48 -1.21
C PRO A 382 3.00 -27.11 -1.71
N GLY A 383 1.88 -26.64 -1.20
CA GLY A 383 1.29 -25.36 -1.58
C GLY A 383 2.17 -24.16 -1.23
N TRP A 384 2.89 -24.20 -0.11
CA TRP A 384 3.87 -23.17 0.24
C TRP A 384 5.03 -23.09 -0.77
N PHE A 385 5.51 -24.24 -1.25
CA PHE A 385 6.56 -24.26 -2.30
C PHE A 385 6.02 -23.72 -3.62
N VAL A 386 4.79 -24.06 -3.98
CA VAL A 386 4.14 -23.54 -5.20
C VAL A 386 3.95 -22.03 -5.10
N LEU A 387 3.40 -21.52 -3.99
CA LEU A 387 3.22 -20.07 -3.79
C LEU A 387 4.56 -19.32 -3.81
N GLY A 388 5.57 -19.86 -3.14
CA GLY A 388 6.94 -19.33 -3.17
C GLY A 388 7.52 -19.32 -4.57
N GLY A 389 7.34 -20.41 -5.33
CA GLY A 389 7.75 -20.54 -6.71
C GLY A 389 7.04 -19.54 -7.64
N LEU A 390 5.75 -19.32 -7.47
CA LEU A 390 4.98 -18.32 -8.22
C LEU A 390 5.51 -16.89 -7.97
N ILE A 391 5.74 -16.52 -6.72
CA ILE A 391 6.31 -15.20 -6.39
C ILE A 391 7.72 -15.07 -6.95
N LEU A 392 8.58 -16.08 -6.76
CA LEU A 392 9.94 -16.05 -7.28
C LEU A 392 9.97 -15.96 -8.81
N GLY A 393 9.14 -16.76 -9.50
CA GLY A 393 9.00 -16.71 -10.95
C GLY A 393 8.53 -15.35 -11.46
N ALA A 394 7.51 -14.76 -10.83
CA ALA A 394 7.04 -13.43 -11.16
C ALA A 394 8.14 -12.37 -10.97
N MET A 395 8.92 -12.46 -9.88
CA MET A 395 10.01 -11.52 -9.61
C MET A 395 11.21 -11.73 -10.54
N ALA A 396 11.47 -12.94 -11.00
CA ALA A 396 12.46 -13.20 -12.03
C ALA A 396 12.04 -12.58 -13.38
N LEU A 397 10.76 -12.67 -13.74
CA LEU A 397 10.20 -12.07 -14.95
C LEU A 397 10.13 -10.54 -14.88
N MET A 398 10.17 -9.93 -13.68
CA MET A 398 10.19 -8.47 -13.52
C MET A 398 11.38 -7.82 -14.23
N ARG A 399 12.55 -8.45 -14.22
CA ARG A 399 13.75 -7.93 -14.88
C ARG A 399 13.57 -7.78 -16.40
N PRO A 400 13.24 -8.83 -17.18
CA PRO A 400 13.00 -8.69 -18.62
C PRO A 400 11.80 -7.80 -18.93
N ALA A 401 10.73 -7.81 -18.11
CA ALA A 401 9.57 -6.95 -18.29
C ALA A 401 9.94 -5.47 -18.12
N SER A 402 10.71 -5.12 -17.10
CA SER A 402 11.20 -3.76 -16.87
C SER A 402 12.15 -3.30 -17.97
N ALA A 403 13.04 -4.18 -18.45
CA ALA A 403 13.92 -3.89 -19.58
C ALA A 403 13.13 -3.66 -20.88
N TRP A 404 12.07 -4.45 -21.12
CA TRP A 404 11.16 -4.21 -22.23
C TRP A 404 10.47 -2.85 -22.11
N ALA A 405 9.93 -2.52 -20.94
CA ALA A 405 9.29 -1.24 -20.66
C ALA A 405 10.23 -0.06 -20.93
N LEU A 406 11.49 -0.13 -20.49
CA LEU A 406 12.50 0.91 -20.76
C LEU A 406 12.79 1.08 -22.25
N ARG A 407 12.94 -0.01 -23.01
CA ARG A 407 13.21 0.06 -24.46
C ARG A 407 12.05 0.62 -25.28
N THR A 408 10.83 0.48 -24.80
CA THR A 408 9.62 0.91 -25.53
C THR A 408 9.03 2.21 -25.00
N ARG A 409 9.68 2.86 -24.05
CA ARG A 409 9.16 3.98 -23.28
C ARG A 409 8.76 5.17 -24.15
N GLU A 410 9.56 5.50 -25.17
CA GLU A 410 9.28 6.62 -26.10
C GLU A 410 7.94 6.46 -26.84
N ARG A 411 7.51 5.22 -27.09
CA ARG A 411 6.23 4.92 -27.74
C ARG A 411 5.01 5.32 -26.89
N TYR A 412 5.20 5.47 -25.58
CA TYR A 412 4.14 5.75 -24.62
C TYR A 412 4.24 7.18 -24.02
N GLY A 413 4.99 8.06 -24.69
CA GLY A 413 5.08 9.49 -24.36
C GLY A 413 5.92 9.81 -23.13
N ALA A 414 6.79 8.89 -22.71
CA ALA A 414 7.77 9.18 -21.68
C ALA A 414 9.05 9.67 -22.36
N ALA A 415 9.35 10.96 -22.24
CA ALA A 415 10.69 11.45 -22.60
C ALA A 415 11.71 10.64 -21.80
N THR A 416 12.72 10.11 -22.46
CA THR A 416 13.91 9.56 -21.81
C THR A 416 14.48 10.69 -20.97
N ALA A 417 14.63 10.48 -19.67
CA ALA A 417 15.49 11.32 -18.86
C ALA A 417 16.90 11.14 -19.44
N SER A 418 17.24 11.97 -20.40
CA SER A 418 18.59 12.05 -20.95
C SER A 418 19.50 12.56 -19.84
N GLY A 419 20.39 11.69 -19.41
CA GLY A 419 21.66 11.81 -18.77
C GLY A 419 21.83 12.77 -17.60
#